data_cbe8a0de31de3db6ec876fc6ff6fdf2b
#
_entry.id   cbe8a0de31de3db6ec876fc6ff6fdf2b
#
_cell.length_a   1.000
_cell.length_b   1.000
_cell.length_c   1.000
_cell.angle_alpha   90.00
_cell.angle_beta   90.00
_cell.angle_gamma   90.00
#
_symmetry.space_group_name_H-M   'P 1'
#
loop_
_entity.id
_entity.type
_entity.pdbx_description
1 polymer ?
#
loop_
_entity_poly.entity_id
_entity_poly.type
_entity_poly.pdbx_seq_one_letter_code
_entity_poly.pdbx_strand_id
1 'polypeptide(L)'
;MFRLKELNILGSKVELASLPEGKLLINTINAHSYNTARKDSRFAEALMNGDVLIPDGVSIVKACRWIKAKSQPKERIAGWDLFSFEMDKLERESEELRTKSEESNSMTSSKEGQEDSTLFTLRSSLKKVMFMGSSQRVLDLIVKRAAEVYPHLKVVTYSPPYKPEFSDEDNKAIIDTINAANPDLLWIGMTAPKQEKWTYSHWNELNIHCHVGTIGAVFDFFAGTVERAPMWWQEHGLEWLYRLIKEPKRMWRRYIIGNALFLWNMTKEK
;
A
#
# COMPACT_ATOMS: atom_id res chain seq x y z
N MET A 1 9.76 12.77 -20.71
CA MET A 1 9.35 11.38 -21.05
C MET A 1 9.68 10.50 -19.82
N PHE A 2 8.77 9.65 -19.35
CA PHE A 2 8.99 8.77 -18.20
C PHE A 2 10.06 7.73 -18.50
N ARG A 3 11.13 7.69 -17.70
CA ARG A 3 12.30 6.80 -17.89
C ARG A 3 12.66 6.08 -16.61
N LEU A 4 12.78 4.77 -16.67
CA LEU A 4 13.19 3.93 -15.53
C LEU A 4 14.60 4.31 -15.05
N LYS A 5 15.47 4.71 -15.99
CA LYS A 5 16.87 5.07 -15.72
C LYS A 5 17.01 6.21 -14.72
N GLU A 6 16.01 7.09 -14.63
CA GLU A 6 16.06 8.34 -13.83
C GLU A 6 15.33 8.23 -12.48
N LEU A 7 14.57 7.14 -12.26
CA LEU A 7 13.75 6.99 -11.07
C LEU A 7 14.58 6.71 -9.81
N ASN A 8 14.12 7.27 -8.69
CA ASN A 8 14.57 6.90 -7.36
C ASN A 8 13.72 5.72 -6.88
N ILE A 9 14.32 4.54 -6.78
CA ILE A 9 13.63 3.30 -6.41
C ILE A 9 14.32 2.74 -5.17
N LEU A 10 13.53 2.31 -4.18
CA LEU A 10 14.04 1.72 -2.94
C LEU A 10 14.88 0.48 -3.24
N GLY A 11 16.01 0.32 -2.58
CA GLY A 11 17.02 -0.67 -2.91
C GLY A 11 16.76 -2.06 -2.32
N SER A 12 16.21 -2.12 -1.12
CA SER A 12 16.03 -3.37 -0.37
C SER A 12 14.91 -3.30 0.67
N LYS A 13 14.41 -4.45 1.13
CA LYS A 13 13.39 -4.54 2.19
C LYS A 13 13.86 -3.95 3.52
N VAL A 14 15.15 -4.03 3.81
CA VAL A 14 15.73 -3.47 5.04
C VAL A 14 15.54 -1.95 5.10
N GLU A 15 15.54 -1.27 3.96
CA GLU A 15 15.33 0.17 3.89
C GLU A 15 13.90 0.60 4.27
N LEU A 16 12.91 -0.31 4.28
CA LEU A 16 11.57 -0.03 4.80
C LEU A 16 11.63 0.40 6.28
N ALA A 17 12.54 -0.19 7.06
CA ALA A 17 12.72 0.16 8.47
C ALA A 17 13.37 1.55 8.69
N SER A 18 13.95 2.11 7.62
CA SER A 18 14.63 3.41 7.66
C SER A 18 13.78 4.52 7.02
N LEU A 19 12.55 4.23 6.64
CA LEU A 19 11.65 5.27 6.13
C LEU A 19 11.38 6.31 7.23
N PRO A 20 11.44 7.61 6.91
CA PRO A 20 11.16 8.66 7.89
C PRO A 20 9.70 8.58 8.35
N GLU A 21 9.45 8.95 9.59
CA GLU A 21 8.10 9.08 10.11
C GLU A 21 7.36 10.27 9.49
N GLY A 22 6.04 10.23 9.57
CA GLY A 22 5.19 11.30 9.09
C GLY A 22 4.49 10.97 7.77
N LYS A 23 4.13 12.00 7.02
CA LYS A 23 3.34 11.89 5.81
C LYS A 23 4.20 11.49 4.62
N LEU A 24 4.10 10.22 4.18
CA LEU A 24 4.83 9.68 3.03
C LEU A 24 3.89 8.98 2.05
N LEU A 25 4.02 9.31 0.76
CA LEU A 25 3.35 8.59 -0.33
C LEU A 25 4.25 7.49 -0.88
N ILE A 26 3.85 6.24 -0.66
CA ILE A 26 4.59 5.04 -1.08
C ILE A 26 3.85 4.39 -2.25
N ASN A 27 4.44 4.45 -3.43
CA ASN A 27 3.94 3.86 -4.66
C ASN A 27 4.71 2.59 -5.04
N THR A 28 4.12 1.77 -5.90
CA THR A 28 4.76 0.57 -6.45
C THR A 28 5.02 0.70 -7.94
N ILE A 29 6.14 0.17 -8.43
CA ILE A 29 6.43 0.10 -9.86
C ILE A 29 6.71 -1.32 -10.32
N ASN A 30 6.03 -1.73 -11.40
CA ASN A 30 6.26 -2.97 -12.13
C ASN A 30 6.25 -2.71 -13.64
N ALA A 31 6.52 -3.72 -14.47
CA ALA A 31 6.56 -3.57 -15.92
C ALA A 31 5.27 -2.99 -16.52
N HIS A 32 4.11 -3.33 -15.94
CA HIS A 32 2.82 -2.81 -16.40
C HIS A 32 2.65 -1.34 -16.03
N SER A 33 2.91 -0.96 -14.78
CA SER A 33 2.83 0.45 -14.35
C SER A 33 3.84 1.32 -15.09
N TYR A 34 5.06 0.82 -15.36
CA TYR A 34 6.02 1.51 -16.22
C TYR A 34 5.46 1.78 -17.62
N ASN A 35 4.91 0.75 -18.30
CA ASN A 35 4.33 0.91 -19.64
C ASN A 35 3.12 1.87 -19.64
N THR A 36 2.33 1.87 -18.58
CA THR A 36 1.18 2.76 -18.42
C THR A 36 1.64 4.21 -18.21
N ALA A 37 2.62 4.44 -17.34
CA ALA A 37 3.17 5.76 -17.06
C ALA A 37 3.82 6.41 -18.30
N ARG A 38 4.34 5.62 -19.23
CA ARG A 38 4.83 6.16 -20.52
C ARG A 38 3.74 6.73 -21.43
N LYS A 39 2.48 6.37 -21.18
CA LYS A 39 1.32 6.80 -21.98
C LYS A 39 0.42 7.77 -21.23
N ASP A 40 0.48 7.80 -19.91
CA ASP A 40 -0.32 8.63 -19.01
C ASP A 40 0.62 9.53 -18.19
N SER A 41 0.70 10.81 -18.58
CA SER A 41 1.60 11.78 -17.95
C SER A 41 1.26 12.04 -16.48
N ARG A 42 -0.04 12.05 -16.12
CA ARG A 42 -0.47 12.24 -14.72
C ARG A 42 -0.08 11.05 -13.85
N PHE A 43 -0.16 9.84 -14.40
CA PHE A 43 0.34 8.67 -13.70
C PHE A 43 1.87 8.68 -13.55
N ALA A 44 2.57 9.12 -14.60
CA ALA A 44 4.03 9.30 -14.54
C ALA A 44 4.42 10.30 -13.44
N GLU A 45 3.75 11.44 -13.37
CA GLU A 45 3.95 12.45 -12.32
C GLU A 45 3.71 11.88 -10.92
N ALA A 46 2.62 11.13 -10.73
CA ALA A 46 2.32 10.49 -9.44
C ALA A 46 3.41 9.51 -9.00
N LEU A 47 4.00 8.75 -9.93
CA LEU A 47 5.10 7.82 -9.62
C LEU A 47 6.44 8.54 -9.39
N MET A 48 6.71 9.64 -10.08
CA MET A 48 7.98 10.39 -9.97
C MET A 48 8.03 11.28 -8.73
N ASN A 49 6.89 11.82 -8.33
CA ASN A 49 6.79 12.80 -7.25
C ASN A 49 6.18 12.22 -5.95
N GLY A 50 5.91 10.92 -5.91
CA GLY A 50 5.69 10.22 -4.64
C GLY A 50 7.00 10.15 -3.85
N ASP A 51 6.92 10.06 -2.52
CA ASP A 51 8.10 10.10 -1.66
C ASP A 51 8.94 8.83 -1.77
N VAL A 52 8.28 7.68 -1.92
CA VAL A 52 8.93 6.36 -2.01
C VAL A 52 8.35 5.55 -3.17
N LEU A 53 9.23 4.97 -3.98
CA LEU A 53 8.85 4.06 -5.06
C LEU A 53 9.49 2.70 -4.85
N ILE A 54 8.67 1.64 -4.65
CA ILE A 54 9.17 0.28 -4.42
C ILE A 54 9.08 -0.59 -5.68
N PRO A 55 10.10 -1.45 -5.93
CA PRO A 55 10.17 -2.30 -7.12
C PRO A 55 9.29 -3.55 -6.98
N ASP A 56 7.99 -3.45 -7.31
CA ASP A 56 7.04 -4.57 -7.28
C ASP A 56 7.14 -5.46 -8.52
N GLY A 57 8.31 -5.94 -8.81
CA GLY A 57 8.53 -6.87 -9.91
C GLY A 57 10.00 -7.17 -10.17
N VAL A 58 10.33 -8.45 -10.29
CA VAL A 58 11.70 -8.89 -10.64
C VAL A 58 12.18 -8.28 -11.95
N SER A 59 11.27 -8.00 -12.89
CA SER A 59 11.57 -7.33 -14.17
C SER A 59 12.15 -5.93 -13.97
N ILE A 60 11.64 -5.15 -13.01
CA ILE A 60 12.18 -3.83 -12.67
C ILE A 60 13.60 -3.94 -12.13
N VAL A 61 13.81 -4.85 -11.16
CA VAL A 61 15.14 -5.08 -10.57
C VAL A 61 16.18 -5.44 -11.63
N LYS A 62 15.84 -6.39 -12.50
CA LYS A 62 16.73 -6.83 -13.60
C LYS A 62 16.95 -5.71 -14.64
N ALA A 63 15.91 -4.96 -14.98
CA ALA A 63 15.98 -3.86 -15.93
C ALA A 63 16.88 -2.74 -15.42
N CYS A 64 16.74 -2.29 -14.16
CA CYS A 64 17.59 -1.27 -13.56
C CYS A 64 19.07 -1.62 -13.66
N ARG A 65 19.44 -2.88 -13.39
CA ARG A 65 20.82 -3.35 -13.56
C ARG A 65 21.27 -3.32 -15.01
N TRP A 66 20.41 -3.81 -15.91
CA TRP A 66 20.73 -3.91 -17.34
C TRP A 66 20.96 -2.55 -18.00
N ILE A 67 20.12 -1.54 -17.71
CA ILE A 67 20.23 -0.18 -18.27
C ILE A 67 21.15 0.72 -17.46
N LYS A 68 21.78 0.22 -16.38
CA LYS A 68 22.62 0.99 -15.45
C LYS A 68 21.85 2.21 -14.92
N ALA A 69 20.65 1.97 -14.41
CA ALA A 69 19.79 3.01 -13.85
C ALA A 69 20.42 3.70 -12.63
N LYS A 70 19.97 4.92 -12.32
CA LYS A 70 20.37 5.68 -11.12
C LYS A 70 20.17 4.87 -9.84
N SER A 71 19.02 4.21 -9.70
CA SER A 71 18.75 3.27 -8.63
C SER A 71 18.91 1.84 -9.12
N GLN A 72 19.61 1.03 -8.33
CA GLN A 72 19.85 -0.39 -8.64
C GLN A 72 19.34 -1.26 -7.48
N PRO A 73 18.03 -1.50 -7.41
CA PRO A 73 17.46 -2.31 -6.33
C PRO A 73 18.07 -3.70 -6.34
N LYS A 74 18.35 -4.22 -5.14
CA LYS A 74 18.97 -5.52 -4.92
C LYS A 74 17.96 -6.65 -5.03
N GLU A 75 16.73 -6.37 -4.63
CA GLU A 75 15.64 -7.33 -4.55
C GLU A 75 14.29 -6.71 -4.92
N ARG A 76 13.31 -7.55 -5.15
CA ARG A 76 11.91 -7.15 -5.30
C ARG A 76 11.31 -6.83 -3.94
N ILE A 77 10.54 -5.74 -3.88
CA ILE A 77 9.71 -5.37 -2.74
C ILE A 77 8.27 -5.32 -3.26
N ALA A 78 7.48 -6.36 -2.97
CA ALA A 78 6.08 -6.38 -3.40
C ALA A 78 5.22 -5.48 -2.51
N GLY A 79 4.07 -5.04 -3.02
CA GLY A 79 3.08 -4.34 -2.20
C GLY A 79 2.69 -5.11 -0.93
N TRP A 80 2.69 -6.46 -0.99
CA TRP A 80 2.49 -7.31 0.20
C TRP A 80 3.62 -7.19 1.22
N ASP A 81 4.87 -7.09 0.77
CA ASP A 81 6.03 -6.96 1.68
C ASP A 81 5.95 -5.63 2.45
N LEU A 82 5.58 -4.55 1.76
CA LEU A 82 5.30 -3.26 2.38
C LEU A 82 4.14 -3.36 3.37
N PHE A 83 3.02 -3.96 2.94
CA PHE A 83 1.83 -4.13 3.77
C PHE A 83 2.14 -4.88 5.07
N SER A 84 2.77 -6.06 4.97
CA SER A 84 3.11 -6.84 6.15
C SER A 84 4.06 -6.09 7.08
N PHE A 85 5.09 -5.44 6.52
CA PHE A 85 6.05 -4.67 7.30
C PHE A 85 5.39 -3.54 8.11
N GLU A 86 4.57 -2.71 7.46
CA GLU A 86 3.92 -1.56 8.11
C GLU A 86 2.83 -2.00 9.10
N MET A 87 2.07 -3.05 8.77
CA MET A 87 1.06 -3.60 9.68
C MET A 87 1.68 -4.22 10.92
N ASP A 88 2.75 -5.00 10.77
CA ASP A 88 3.46 -5.63 11.89
C ASP A 88 4.15 -4.58 12.77
N LYS A 89 4.68 -3.50 12.17
CA LYS A 89 5.24 -2.36 12.89
C LYS A 89 4.17 -1.67 13.73
N LEU A 90 3.05 -1.32 13.10
CA LEU A 90 1.95 -0.59 13.75
C LEU A 90 1.29 -1.42 14.86
N GLU A 91 1.14 -2.74 14.67
CA GLU A 91 0.62 -3.66 15.69
C GLU A 91 1.50 -3.66 16.94
N ARG A 92 2.83 -3.79 16.77
CA ARG A 92 3.77 -3.74 17.91
C ARG A 92 3.70 -2.42 18.65
N GLU A 93 3.70 -1.29 17.92
CA GLU A 93 3.59 0.04 18.53
C GLU A 93 2.28 0.20 19.31
N SER A 94 1.18 -0.34 18.79
CA SER A 94 -0.14 -0.30 19.44
C SER A 94 -0.17 -1.17 20.70
N GLU A 95 0.42 -2.36 20.65
CA GLU A 95 0.54 -3.26 21.80
C GLU A 95 1.39 -2.64 22.92
N GLU A 96 2.52 -2.03 22.59
CA GLU A 96 3.37 -1.33 23.57
C GLU A 96 2.64 -0.16 24.26
N LEU A 97 1.86 0.62 23.49
CA LEU A 97 1.07 1.71 24.04
C LEU A 97 -0.01 1.20 24.99
N ARG A 98 -0.67 0.10 24.65
CA ARG A 98 -1.66 -0.56 25.49
C ARG A 98 -1.04 -1.02 26.81
N THR A 99 0.09 -1.73 26.76
CA THR A 99 0.77 -2.26 27.95
C THR A 99 1.19 -1.13 28.90
N LYS A 100 1.79 -0.07 28.35
CA LYS A 100 2.16 1.12 29.17
C LYS A 100 0.94 1.79 29.81
N SER A 101 -0.19 1.85 29.11
CA SER A 101 -1.43 2.40 29.64
C SER A 101 -2.02 1.53 30.77
N GLU A 102 -1.94 0.20 30.64
CA GLU A 102 -2.38 -0.74 31.66
C GLU A 102 -1.52 -0.66 32.93
N GLU A 103 -0.19 -0.60 32.77
CA GLU A 103 0.76 -0.43 33.90
C GLU A 103 0.54 0.90 34.66
N SER A 104 0.34 2.00 33.92
CA SER A 104 0.08 3.31 34.50
C SER A 104 -1.23 3.34 35.30
N ASN A 105 -2.27 2.69 34.80
CA ASN A 105 -3.57 2.59 35.47
C ASN A 105 -3.54 1.67 36.70
N SER A 106 -2.75 0.61 36.67
CA SER A 106 -2.57 -0.28 37.83
C SER A 106 -1.89 0.41 39.01
N MET A 107 -1.00 1.38 38.75
CA MET A 107 -0.34 2.19 39.77
C MET A 107 -1.24 3.28 40.40
N THR A 108 -2.29 3.69 39.68
CA THR A 108 -3.22 4.77 40.15
C THR A 108 -4.54 4.23 40.71
N SER A 109 -4.81 2.93 40.60
CA SER A 109 -6.09 2.31 40.96
C SER A 109 -6.18 2.00 42.45
N SER A 110 -6.59 3.02 43.24
CA SER A 110 -7.13 2.83 44.59
C SER A 110 -8.49 3.55 44.79
N LYS A 111 -9.32 3.64 43.76
CA LYS A 111 -10.70 4.14 43.86
C LYS A 111 -11.66 3.37 42.99
N GLU A 112 -12.65 2.74 43.60
CA GLU A 112 -13.79 2.10 42.97
C GLU A 112 -14.57 3.10 42.10
N GLY A 113 -14.92 2.72 40.87
CA GLY A 113 -15.79 3.48 39.97
C GLY A 113 -15.21 3.84 38.60
N GLN A 114 -14.07 3.27 38.15
CA GLN A 114 -13.28 3.74 37.01
C GLN A 114 -13.19 2.77 35.81
N GLU A 115 -13.92 1.64 35.81
CA GLU A 115 -13.81 0.63 34.74
C GLU A 115 -14.18 1.16 33.32
N ASP A 116 -15.23 1.98 33.24
CA ASP A 116 -15.74 2.50 31.95
C ASP A 116 -14.79 3.56 31.35
N SER A 117 -14.16 4.38 32.23
CA SER A 117 -13.16 5.38 31.83
C SER A 117 -11.86 4.74 31.35
N THR A 118 -11.44 3.64 31.97
CA THR A 118 -10.21 2.90 31.62
C THR A 118 -10.34 2.20 30.26
N LEU A 119 -11.47 1.54 29.99
CA LEU A 119 -11.78 0.92 28.70
C LEU A 119 -11.88 1.96 27.58
N PHE A 120 -12.43 3.13 27.85
CA PHE A 120 -12.49 4.23 26.89
C PHE A 120 -11.09 4.76 26.58
N THR A 121 -10.24 4.96 27.59
CA THR A 121 -8.85 5.42 27.42
C THR A 121 -8.02 4.40 26.66
N LEU A 122 -8.13 3.11 26.96
CA LEU A 122 -7.46 2.02 26.25
C LEU A 122 -7.87 1.95 24.78
N ARG A 123 -9.16 2.07 24.47
CA ARG A 123 -9.65 2.10 23.08
C ARG A 123 -9.23 3.34 22.31
N SER A 124 -9.02 4.46 22.98
CA SER A 124 -8.55 5.70 22.36
C SER A 124 -7.04 5.70 22.08
N SER A 125 -6.27 4.83 22.75
CA SER A 125 -4.82 4.72 22.58
C SER A 125 -4.40 3.76 21.46
N LEU A 126 -5.30 2.93 20.93
CA LEU A 126 -4.98 1.99 19.84
C LEU A 126 -4.65 2.75 18.54
N LYS A 127 -3.59 2.31 17.89
CA LYS A 127 -3.21 2.78 16.57
C LYS A 127 -4.30 2.49 15.54
N LYS A 128 -4.53 3.44 14.64
CA LYS A 128 -5.56 3.35 13.59
C LYS A 128 -4.95 3.03 12.23
N VAL A 129 -5.45 1.98 11.60
CA VAL A 129 -5.20 1.71 10.18
C VAL A 129 -6.48 1.94 9.38
N MET A 130 -6.36 2.68 8.27
CA MET A 130 -7.49 2.91 7.38
C MET A 130 -7.29 2.22 6.04
N PHE A 131 -8.34 1.53 5.59
CA PHE A 131 -8.44 0.95 4.24
C PHE A 131 -9.46 1.72 3.42
N MET A 132 -8.99 2.45 2.42
CA MET A 132 -9.81 3.23 1.49
C MET A 132 -9.77 2.64 0.10
N GLY A 133 -10.94 2.36 -0.46
CA GLY A 133 -11.07 1.74 -1.79
C GLY A 133 -11.76 0.38 -1.72
N SER A 134 -11.71 -0.37 -2.85
CA SER A 134 -12.35 -1.68 -3.00
C SER A 134 -13.87 -1.66 -2.76
N SER A 135 -14.50 -2.83 -2.75
CA SER A 135 -15.93 -2.97 -2.45
C SER A 135 -16.17 -3.15 -0.94
N GLN A 136 -17.36 -2.77 -0.46
CA GLN A 136 -17.74 -2.95 0.94
C GLN A 136 -17.54 -4.40 1.39
N ARG A 137 -17.92 -5.37 0.56
CA ARG A 137 -17.73 -6.81 0.84
C ARG A 137 -16.26 -7.17 1.14
N VAL A 138 -15.33 -6.64 0.36
CA VAL A 138 -13.88 -6.89 0.57
C VAL A 138 -13.42 -6.22 1.86
N LEU A 139 -13.88 -4.99 2.12
CA LEU A 139 -13.55 -4.26 3.35
C LEU A 139 -14.07 -4.97 4.60
N ASP A 140 -15.27 -5.53 4.57
CA ASP A 140 -15.83 -6.31 5.68
C ASP A 140 -14.98 -7.56 6.01
N LEU A 141 -14.47 -8.24 4.96
CA LEU A 141 -13.54 -9.35 5.12
C LEU A 141 -12.17 -8.89 5.66
N ILE A 142 -11.68 -7.75 5.24
CA ILE A 142 -10.45 -7.13 5.78
C ILE A 142 -10.62 -6.86 7.28
N VAL A 143 -11.73 -6.24 7.70
CA VAL A 143 -12.01 -5.95 9.12
C VAL A 143 -12.01 -7.24 9.95
N LYS A 144 -12.72 -8.28 9.46
CA LYS A 144 -12.75 -9.58 10.14
C LYS A 144 -11.37 -10.18 10.29
N ARG A 145 -10.60 -10.22 9.19
CA ARG A 145 -9.25 -10.81 9.21
C ARG A 145 -8.27 -9.98 10.03
N ALA A 146 -8.38 -8.66 10.00
CA ALA A 146 -7.53 -7.80 10.81
C ALA A 146 -7.78 -8.00 12.31
N ALA A 147 -9.01 -8.20 12.73
CA ALA A 147 -9.32 -8.53 14.12
C ALA A 147 -8.70 -9.86 14.59
N GLU A 148 -8.47 -10.81 13.66
CA GLU A 148 -7.80 -12.09 13.96
C GLU A 148 -6.28 -11.97 13.98
N VAL A 149 -5.69 -11.18 13.05
CA VAL A 149 -4.23 -11.13 12.80
C VAL A 149 -3.57 -9.94 13.50
N TYR A 150 -4.29 -8.82 13.64
CA TYR A 150 -3.83 -7.55 14.21
C TYR A 150 -4.81 -7.03 15.27
N PRO A 151 -4.97 -7.77 16.39
CA PRO A 151 -6.01 -7.48 17.39
C PRO A 151 -5.82 -6.16 18.15
N HIS A 152 -4.62 -5.58 18.11
CA HIS A 152 -4.33 -4.30 18.77
C HIS A 152 -4.47 -3.10 17.84
N LEU A 153 -4.97 -3.28 16.60
CA LEU A 153 -5.24 -2.18 15.68
C LEU A 153 -6.73 -1.82 15.62
N LYS A 154 -7.00 -0.53 15.55
CA LYS A 154 -8.33 -0.03 15.21
C LYS A 154 -8.45 0.11 13.70
N VAL A 155 -9.26 -0.74 13.07
CA VAL A 155 -9.48 -0.72 11.61
C VAL A 155 -10.61 0.23 11.27
N VAL A 156 -10.35 1.15 10.33
CA VAL A 156 -11.33 2.05 9.72
C VAL A 156 -11.40 1.76 8.23
N THR A 157 -12.60 1.75 7.66
CA THR A 157 -12.76 1.44 6.23
C THR A 157 -13.64 2.47 5.53
N TYR A 158 -13.38 2.69 4.25
CA TYR A 158 -14.23 3.51 3.39
C TYR A 158 -14.26 2.94 1.96
N SER A 159 -15.46 2.62 1.47
CA SER A 159 -15.69 2.17 0.09
C SER A 159 -16.26 3.33 -0.74
N PRO A 160 -15.43 3.99 -1.58
CA PRO A 160 -15.93 5.03 -2.46
C PRO A 160 -16.81 4.46 -3.58
N PRO A 161 -17.65 5.28 -4.23
CA PRO A 161 -18.46 4.83 -5.36
C PRO A 161 -17.61 4.21 -6.46
N TYR A 162 -18.10 3.13 -7.07
CA TYR A 162 -17.39 2.48 -8.18
C TYR A 162 -17.63 3.25 -9.49
N LYS A 163 -16.76 4.23 -9.77
CA LYS A 163 -16.81 5.10 -10.96
C LYS A 163 -15.41 5.17 -11.60
N PRO A 164 -15.30 5.39 -12.93
CA PRO A 164 -14.00 5.63 -13.58
C PRO A 164 -13.29 6.87 -13.01
N GLU A 165 -14.03 7.96 -12.83
CA GLU A 165 -13.59 9.23 -12.23
C GLU A 165 -14.56 9.64 -11.12
N PHE A 166 -14.01 10.24 -10.07
CA PHE A 166 -14.81 10.78 -8.97
C PHE A 166 -15.27 12.21 -9.30
N SER A 167 -16.48 12.56 -8.88
CA SER A 167 -16.94 13.97 -8.89
C SER A 167 -16.26 14.74 -7.76
N ASP A 168 -16.43 16.07 -7.75
CA ASP A 168 -15.89 16.92 -6.69
C ASP A 168 -16.51 16.56 -5.33
N GLU A 169 -17.81 16.19 -5.30
CA GLU A 169 -18.50 15.73 -4.11
C GLU A 169 -17.95 14.39 -3.62
N ASP A 170 -17.68 13.44 -4.53
CA ASP A 170 -17.05 12.16 -4.18
C ASP A 170 -15.65 12.40 -3.59
N ASN A 171 -14.83 13.25 -4.25
CA ASN A 171 -13.50 13.61 -3.80
C ASN A 171 -13.55 14.24 -2.40
N LYS A 172 -14.43 15.21 -2.21
CA LYS A 172 -14.62 15.86 -0.90
C LYS A 172 -15.02 14.85 0.18
N ALA A 173 -15.96 13.96 -0.09
CA ALA A 173 -16.38 12.93 0.86
C ALA A 173 -15.25 11.97 1.25
N ILE A 174 -14.42 11.57 0.29
CA ILE A 174 -13.25 10.71 0.53
C ILE A 174 -12.23 11.46 1.41
N ILE A 175 -11.87 12.70 1.04
CA ILE A 175 -10.89 13.52 1.76
C ILE A 175 -11.36 13.81 3.18
N ASP A 176 -12.60 14.26 3.35
CA ASP A 176 -13.19 14.56 4.66
C ASP A 176 -13.18 13.30 5.56
N THR A 177 -13.50 12.13 4.98
CA THR A 177 -13.49 10.86 5.73
C THR A 177 -12.08 10.47 6.18
N ILE A 178 -11.08 10.59 5.31
CA ILE A 178 -9.67 10.30 5.65
C ILE A 178 -9.19 11.26 6.74
N ASN A 179 -9.43 12.56 6.58
CA ASN A 179 -8.99 13.58 7.52
C ASN A 179 -9.68 13.43 8.89
N ALA A 180 -10.99 13.12 8.91
CA ALA A 180 -11.73 12.85 10.15
C ALA A 180 -11.26 11.58 10.85
N ALA A 181 -10.89 10.53 10.11
CA ALA A 181 -10.35 9.31 10.67
C ALA A 181 -8.98 9.55 11.32
N ASN A 182 -8.18 10.45 10.76
CA ASN A 182 -6.80 10.73 11.17
C ASN A 182 -6.02 9.43 11.46
N PRO A 183 -5.77 8.59 10.45
CA PRO A 183 -5.15 7.28 10.63
C PRO A 183 -3.64 7.39 10.91
N ASP A 184 -3.09 6.39 11.61
CA ASP A 184 -1.64 6.17 11.77
C ASP A 184 -1.03 5.41 10.58
N LEU A 185 -1.87 4.83 9.71
CA LEU A 185 -1.48 4.16 8.47
C LEU A 185 -2.66 4.17 7.51
N LEU A 186 -2.44 4.59 6.26
CA LEU A 186 -3.48 4.64 5.23
C LEU A 186 -3.15 3.74 4.04
N TRP A 187 -4.02 2.78 3.77
CA TRP A 187 -3.97 1.95 2.57
C TRP A 187 -4.99 2.41 1.55
N ILE A 188 -4.54 2.63 0.31
CA ILE A 188 -5.41 3.00 -0.81
C ILE A 188 -5.47 1.85 -1.80
N GLY A 189 -6.64 1.23 -1.90
CA GLY A 189 -6.90 0.04 -2.69
C GLY A 189 -7.89 0.27 -3.83
N MET A 190 -7.45 0.92 -4.88
CA MET A 190 -8.16 1.05 -6.14
C MET A 190 -7.35 0.40 -7.27
N THR A 191 -7.90 0.29 -8.45
CA THR A 191 -7.14 -0.21 -9.61
C THR A 191 -6.14 0.85 -10.09
N ALA A 192 -4.87 0.46 -10.23
CA ALA A 192 -3.87 1.33 -10.88
C ALA A 192 -4.28 1.63 -12.35
N PRO A 193 -4.13 2.85 -12.84
CA PRO A 193 -3.41 4.00 -12.27
C PRO A 193 -4.27 4.95 -11.42
N LYS A 194 -5.53 4.60 -11.14
CA LYS A 194 -6.49 5.50 -10.46
C LYS A 194 -6.03 5.85 -9.04
N GLN A 195 -5.57 4.86 -8.26
CA GLN A 195 -5.15 5.06 -6.87
C GLN A 195 -3.96 6.04 -6.78
N GLU A 196 -2.94 5.87 -7.58
CA GLU A 196 -1.74 6.72 -7.56
C GLU A 196 -2.09 8.15 -8.02
N LYS A 197 -2.85 8.28 -9.12
CA LYS A 197 -3.27 9.58 -9.65
C LYS A 197 -4.15 10.33 -8.65
N TRP A 198 -5.13 9.65 -8.07
CA TRP A 198 -6.04 10.26 -7.11
C TRP A 198 -5.28 10.75 -5.86
N THR A 199 -4.46 9.88 -5.28
CA THR A 199 -3.69 10.23 -4.08
C THR A 199 -2.74 11.40 -4.33
N TYR A 200 -2.03 11.38 -5.45
CA TYR A 200 -1.13 12.46 -5.82
C TYR A 200 -1.87 13.78 -6.06
N SER A 201 -3.01 13.75 -6.77
CA SER A 201 -3.79 14.97 -7.06
C SER A 201 -4.36 15.63 -5.81
N HIS A 202 -4.71 14.85 -4.80
CA HIS A 202 -5.29 15.34 -3.54
C HIS A 202 -4.31 15.32 -2.36
N TRP A 203 -3.01 15.12 -2.64
CA TRP A 203 -1.99 14.98 -1.58
C TRP A 203 -2.00 16.12 -0.58
N ASN A 204 -2.12 17.35 -1.05
CA ASN A 204 -2.09 18.54 -0.18
C ASN A 204 -3.40 18.75 0.62
N GLU A 205 -4.49 18.09 0.22
CA GLU A 205 -5.79 18.15 0.90
C GLU A 205 -5.91 17.10 2.01
N LEU A 206 -5.07 16.08 1.98
CA LEU A 206 -4.99 15.06 3.04
C LEU A 206 -4.21 15.63 4.22
N ASN A 207 -4.93 15.97 5.30
CA ASN A 207 -4.34 16.46 6.55
C ASN A 207 -4.05 15.29 7.50
N ILE A 208 -3.06 14.49 7.17
CA ILE A 208 -2.65 13.27 7.87
C ILE A 208 -1.14 13.30 8.15
N HIS A 209 -0.69 12.50 9.12
CA HIS A 209 0.72 12.39 9.51
C HIS A 209 1.18 10.93 9.53
N CYS A 210 0.88 10.18 8.47
CA CYS A 210 1.16 8.76 8.40
C CYS A 210 1.64 8.34 7.01
N HIS A 211 2.16 7.12 6.91
CA HIS A 211 2.46 6.52 5.62
C HIS A 211 1.18 6.20 4.85
N VAL A 212 1.22 6.44 3.54
CA VAL A 212 0.13 6.15 2.60
C VAL A 212 0.65 5.22 1.52
N GLY A 213 0.13 4.00 1.46
CA GLY A 213 0.51 3.01 0.45
C GLY A 213 -0.57 2.76 -0.59
N THR A 214 -0.21 2.84 -1.87
CA THR A 214 -1.10 2.53 -3.01
C THR A 214 -0.94 1.07 -3.42
N ILE A 215 -1.72 0.15 -2.83
CA ILE A 215 -1.53 -1.31 -2.89
C ILE A 215 -2.79 -2.13 -3.21
N GLY A 216 -3.60 -1.68 -4.18
CA GLY A 216 -4.93 -2.23 -4.47
C GLY A 216 -5.05 -3.76 -4.47
N ALA A 217 -4.12 -4.49 -5.08
CA ALA A 217 -4.19 -5.96 -5.14
C ALA A 217 -4.01 -6.65 -3.76
N VAL A 218 -3.41 -5.97 -2.80
CA VAL A 218 -3.17 -6.51 -1.45
C VAL A 218 -4.49 -6.63 -0.68
N PHE A 219 -5.46 -5.76 -0.97
CA PHE A 219 -6.79 -5.84 -0.35
C PHE A 219 -7.44 -7.19 -0.61
N ASP A 220 -7.41 -7.66 -1.86
CA ASP A 220 -7.98 -8.96 -2.23
C ASP A 220 -7.23 -10.13 -1.59
N PHE A 221 -5.90 -10.02 -1.49
CA PHE A 221 -5.08 -11.06 -0.83
C PHE A 221 -5.34 -11.11 0.66
N PHE A 222 -5.35 -9.96 1.33
CA PHE A 222 -5.59 -9.90 2.77
C PHE A 222 -7.02 -10.29 3.14
N ALA A 223 -8.00 -9.89 2.33
CA ALA A 223 -9.39 -10.35 2.47
C ALA A 223 -9.59 -11.85 2.19
N GLY A 224 -8.62 -12.51 1.55
CA GLY A 224 -8.74 -13.92 1.15
C GLY A 224 -9.66 -14.16 -0.05
N THR A 225 -10.07 -13.12 -0.79
CA THR A 225 -10.90 -13.23 -2.00
C THR A 225 -10.10 -13.72 -3.21
N VAL A 226 -8.79 -13.51 -3.20
CA VAL A 226 -7.84 -13.99 -4.21
C VAL A 226 -6.69 -14.68 -3.50
N GLU A 227 -6.38 -15.91 -3.93
CA GLU A 227 -5.22 -16.63 -3.44
C GLU A 227 -3.93 -16.03 -4.01
N ARG A 228 -2.97 -15.80 -3.14
CA ARG A 228 -1.62 -15.45 -3.55
C ARG A 228 -0.89 -16.68 -4.10
N ALA A 229 0.03 -16.48 -5.04
CA ALA A 229 0.84 -17.57 -5.56
C ALA A 229 1.56 -18.31 -4.42
N PRO A 230 1.70 -19.65 -4.46
CA PRO A 230 2.48 -20.40 -3.48
C PRO A 230 3.92 -19.86 -3.34
N MET A 231 4.54 -20.04 -2.15
CA MET A 231 5.86 -19.47 -1.82
C MET A 231 6.91 -19.76 -2.88
N TRP A 232 6.98 -20.99 -3.38
CA TRP A 232 7.93 -21.35 -4.44
C TRP A 232 7.85 -20.43 -5.67
N TRP A 233 6.63 -20.10 -6.14
CA TRP A 233 6.43 -19.17 -7.28
C TRP A 233 6.86 -17.74 -6.94
N GLN A 234 6.64 -17.33 -5.70
CA GLN A 234 7.02 -16.00 -5.22
C GLN A 234 8.54 -15.84 -5.14
N GLU A 235 9.23 -16.80 -4.54
CA GLU A 235 10.69 -16.84 -4.37
C GLU A 235 11.43 -16.86 -5.71
N HIS A 236 10.88 -17.58 -6.70
CA HIS A 236 11.47 -17.65 -8.04
C HIS A 236 11.04 -16.47 -8.95
N GLY A 237 10.23 -15.52 -8.44
CA GLY A 237 9.75 -14.37 -9.21
C GLY A 237 8.75 -14.73 -10.32
N LEU A 238 8.08 -15.88 -10.19
CA LEU A 238 7.13 -16.45 -11.15
C LEU A 238 5.66 -16.19 -10.75
N GLU A 239 5.40 -15.33 -9.79
CA GLU A 239 4.03 -14.98 -9.35
C GLU A 239 3.17 -14.50 -10.53
N TRP A 240 3.76 -13.74 -11.46
CA TRP A 240 3.07 -13.30 -12.68
C TRP A 240 2.62 -14.46 -13.58
N LEU A 241 3.42 -15.53 -13.66
CA LEU A 241 3.10 -16.72 -14.47
C LEU A 241 1.98 -17.54 -13.79
N TYR A 242 2.03 -17.68 -12.47
CA TYR A 242 0.94 -18.30 -11.71
C TYR A 242 -0.39 -17.58 -11.95
N ARG A 243 -0.41 -16.23 -11.88
CA ARG A 243 -1.59 -15.43 -12.20
C ARG A 243 -2.04 -15.58 -13.65
N LEU A 244 -1.11 -15.67 -14.58
CA LEU A 244 -1.44 -15.90 -15.98
C LEU A 244 -2.12 -17.24 -16.20
N ILE A 245 -1.69 -18.28 -15.50
CA ILE A 245 -2.30 -19.63 -15.55
C ILE A 245 -3.70 -19.61 -14.92
N LYS A 246 -3.87 -18.94 -13.78
CA LYS A 246 -5.17 -18.86 -13.08
C LYS A 246 -6.20 -18.00 -13.82
N GLU A 247 -5.77 -16.90 -14.43
CA GLU A 247 -6.64 -15.90 -15.07
C GLU A 247 -6.14 -15.53 -16.49
N PRO A 248 -6.05 -16.48 -17.44
CA PRO A 248 -5.38 -16.25 -18.71
C PRO A 248 -6.06 -15.14 -19.53
N LYS A 249 -7.39 -15.10 -19.59
CA LYS A 249 -8.15 -14.08 -20.37
C LYS A 249 -7.89 -12.67 -19.90
N ARG A 250 -7.69 -12.45 -18.61
CA ARG A 250 -7.44 -11.12 -18.00
C ARG A 250 -5.96 -10.73 -18.09
N MET A 251 -5.05 -11.72 -17.93
CA MET A 251 -3.64 -11.44 -17.68
C MET A 251 -2.73 -11.54 -18.92
N TRP A 252 -3.15 -12.22 -20.01
CA TRP A 252 -2.26 -12.44 -21.14
C TRP A 252 -1.77 -11.14 -21.82
N ARG A 253 -2.66 -10.15 -22.00
CA ARG A 253 -2.25 -8.86 -22.57
C ARG A 253 -1.27 -8.13 -21.66
N ARG A 254 -1.54 -8.17 -20.35
CA ARG A 254 -0.69 -7.52 -19.36
C ARG A 254 0.70 -8.15 -19.29
N TYR A 255 0.79 -9.48 -19.29
CA TYR A 255 2.05 -10.17 -19.06
C TYR A 255 2.78 -10.52 -20.36
N ILE A 256 2.12 -11.02 -21.40
CA ILE A 256 2.82 -11.37 -22.64
C ILE A 256 3.15 -10.11 -23.44
N ILE A 257 2.13 -9.35 -23.85
CA ILE A 257 2.35 -8.12 -24.63
C ILE A 257 3.05 -7.06 -23.78
N GLY A 258 2.61 -6.88 -22.53
CA GLY A 258 3.18 -5.88 -21.63
C GLY A 258 4.65 -6.11 -21.32
N ASN A 259 5.08 -7.34 -21.06
CA ASN A 259 6.50 -7.64 -20.81
C ASN A 259 7.35 -7.48 -22.07
N ALA A 260 6.85 -7.88 -23.25
CA ALA A 260 7.55 -7.65 -24.51
C ALA A 260 7.75 -6.15 -24.78
N LEU A 261 6.70 -5.34 -24.56
CA LEU A 261 6.77 -3.89 -24.70
C LEU A 261 7.72 -3.27 -23.67
N PHE A 262 7.70 -3.76 -22.44
CA PHE A 262 8.63 -3.30 -21.40
C PHE A 262 10.08 -3.57 -21.79
N LEU A 263 10.41 -4.78 -22.22
CA LEU A 263 11.76 -5.12 -22.68
C LEU A 263 12.19 -4.25 -23.88
N TRP A 264 11.30 -4.05 -24.85
CA TRP A 264 11.55 -3.14 -25.97
C TRP A 264 11.84 -1.70 -25.52
N ASN A 265 11.09 -1.20 -24.54
CA ASN A 265 11.36 0.12 -23.98
C ASN A 265 12.72 0.18 -23.28
N MET A 266 13.12 -0.90 -22.60
CA MET A 266 14.42 -0.95 -21.92
C MET A 266 15.60 -0.92 -22.91
N THR A 267 15.46 -1.51 -24.11
CA THR A 267 16.51 -1.37 -25.13
C THR A 267 16.72 0.07 -25.60
N LYS A 268 15.69 0.90 -25.49
CA LYS A 268 15.76 2.33 -25.84
C LYS A 268 16.31 3.22 -24.72
N GLU A 269 16.33 2.71 -23.48
CA GLU A 269 16.91 3.42 -22.32
C GLU A 269 18.35 3.02 -22.03
N LYS A 270 18.85 1.95 -22.61
CA LYS A 270 20.21 1.48 -22.49
C LYS A 270 21.19 2.43 -23.16
#